data_710de883a9d75d27bc3d1fe19d8e59c4
#
_entry.id   710de883a9d75d27bc3d1fe19d8e59c4
#
_cell.length_a   1.000
_cell.length_b   1.000
_cell.length_c   1.000
_cell.angle_alpha   90.00
_cell.angle_beta   90.00
_cell.angle_gamma   90.00
#
_symmetry.space_group_name_H-M   'P 1'
#
loop_
_entity.id
_entity.type
_entity.pdbx_description
1 polymer ?
#
loop_
_entity_poly.entity_id
_entity_poly.type
_entity_poly.pdbx_seq_one_letter_code
_entity_poly.pdbx_strand_id
1 'polypeptide(L)'
;MKNLLLILALLAIPAWANVAFSLPDLDGRQHALVDYRGDWVVVNYWATWCAPCRKEIPDLSQFHDARDDITVLGLAFEDTEVEVFREFLVDYPATYPILLVDVYNPPADFGAPRALPTTYLIDPEGELVHTWIGPITSAMISDWM
;
A
#
# COMPACT_ATOMS: atom_id res chain seq x y z
N MET A 1 8.85 -60.00 2.88
CA MET A 1 9.46 -58.66 2.88
C MET A 1 8.53 -57.73 2.16
N LYS A 2 7.79 -56.87 2.91
CA LYS A 2 6.79 -55.92 2.34
C LYS A 2 7.46 -54.58 2.24
N ASN A 3 7.74 -54.12 1.02
CA ASN A 3 8.27 -52.77 0.77
C ASN A 3 7.11 -51.76 0.95
N LEU A 4 7.17 -51.02 2.05
CA LEU A 4 6.28 -49.88 2.30
C LEU A 4 6.84 -48.65 1.55
N LEU A 5 6.32 -48.37 0.36
CA LEU A 5 6.59 -47.12 -0.36
C LEU A 5 5.89 -45.98 0.37
N LEU A 6 6.66 -45.18 1.13
CA LEU A 6 6.20 -43.90 1.63
C LEU A 6 6.07 -42.93 0.45
N ILE A 7 4.85 -42.67 0.00
CA ILE A 7 4.52 -41.59 -0.93
C ILE A 7 4.55 -40.30 -0.13
N LEU A 8 5.64 -39.55 -0.25
CA LEU A 8 5.73 -38.19 0.27
C LEU A 8 4.86 -37.28 -0.63
N ALA A 9 3.61 -37.04 -0.21
CA ALA A 9 2.76 -36.06 -0.86
C ALA A 9 3.37 -34.67 -0.65
N LEU A 10 4.06 -34.13 -1.66
CA LEU A 10 4.40 -32.72 -1.72
C LEU A 10 3.06 -31.96 -1.79
N LEU A 11 2.63 -31.38 -0.68
CA LEU A 11 1.59 -30.37 -0.67
C LEU A 11 2.14 -29.15 -1.43
N ALA A 12 1.78 -29.02 -2.69
CA ALA A 12 2.00 -27.79 -3.43
C ALA A 12 1.17 -26.70 -2.74
N ILE A 13 1.84 -25.84 -1.97
CA ILE A 13 1.25 -24.61 -1.45
C ILE A 13 0.95 -23.79 -2.69
N PRO A 14 -0.32 -23.40 -2.95
CA PRO A 14 -0.61 -22.51 -4.07
C PRO A 14 0.21 -21.24 -3.85
N ALA A 15 1.02 -20.88 -4.82
CA ALA A 15 1.69 -19.58 -4.85
C ALA A 15 0.61 -18.53 -5.15
N TRP A 16 -0.08 -18.09 -4.11
CA TRP A 16 -0.90 -16.90 -4.18
C TRP A 16 0.03 -15.75 -4.53
N ALA A 17 -0.32 -14.97 -5.53
CA ALA A 17 0.50 -13.86 -5.99
C ALA A 17 0.46 -12.75 -4.92
N ASN A 18 1.31 -12.90 -3.89
CA ASN A 18 1.52 -11.86 -2.90
C ASN A 18 2.10 -10.62 -3.60
N VAL A 19 1.41 -9.50 -3.49
CA VAL A 19 1.94 -8.23 -3.97
C VAL A 19 3.11 -7.78 -3.10
N ALA A 20 4.12 -7.17 -3.71
CA ALA A 20 5.34 -6.79 -3.02
C ALA A 20 5.93 -5.48 -3.55
N PHE A 21 6.56 -4.74 -2.66
CA PHE A 21 7.49 -3.67 -2.97
C PHE A 21 8.42 -3.43 -1.79
N SER A 22 9.49 -2.68 -2.02
CA SER A 22 10.31 -2.05 -0.99
C SER A 22 10.65 -0.64 -1.46
N LEU A 23 10.16 0.37 -0.74
CA LEU A 23 10.27 1.78 -1.10
C LEU A 23 10.81 2.60 0.08
N PRO A 24 11.62 3.64 -0.17
CA PRO A 24 12.07 4.55 0.88
C PRO A 24 10.95 5.52 1.27
N ASP A 25 10.90 5.88 2.55
CA ASP A 25 10.14 7.04 3.01
C ASP A 25 10.91 8.35 2.77
N LEU A 26 10.33 9.47 3.20
CA LEU A 26 10.94 10.80 3.05
C LEU A 26 12.28 10.94 3.81
N ASP A 27 12.57 10.09 4.79
CA ASP A 27 13.80 10.07 5.56
C ASP A 27 14.79 9.01 5.07
N GLY A 28 14.46 8.31 3.98
CA GLY A 28 15.28 7.28 3.36
C GLY A 28 15.18 5.91 4.04
N ARG A 29 14.26 5.72 5.01
CA ARG A 29 14.03 4.43 5.63
C ARG A 29 13.24 3.55 4.68
N GLN A 30 13.69 2.30 4.48
CA GLN A 30 13.00 1.34 3.63
C GLN A 30 11.77 0.76 4.32
N HIS A 31 10.68 0.67 3.55
CA HIS A 31 9.43 0.03 3.92
C HIS A 31 9.14 -1.08 2.92
N ALA A 32 9.30 -2.32 3.34
CA ALA A 32 8.91 -3.47 2.53
C ALA A 32 7.48 -3.89 2.89
N LEU A 33 6.64 -4.15 1.89
CA LEU A 33 5.25 -4.53 2.12
C LEU A 33 5.13 -5.79 2.99
N VAL A 34 6.09 -6.70 2.90
CA VAL A 34 6.15 -7.92 3.72
C VAL A 34 6.28 -7.63 5.23
N ASP A 35 6.81 -6.46 5.62
CA ASP A 35 6.97 -6.08 7.03
C ASP A 35 5.64 -5.78 7.72
N TYR A 36 4.57 -5.61 6.94
CA TYR A 36 3.21 -5.32 7.41
C TYR A 36 2.29 -6.56 7.43
N ARG A 37 2.85 -7.76 7.30
CA ARG A 37 2.09 -9.00 7.42
C ARG A 37 1.41 -9.10 8.79
N GLY A 38 0.16 -9.54 8.79
CA GLY A 38 -0.67 -9.59 9.98
C GLY A 38 -1.62 -8.40 10.11
N ASP A 39 -1.36 -7.30 9.38
CA ASP A 39 -2.22 -6.12 9.32
C ASP A 39 -2.87 -6.00 7.94
N TRP A 40 -4.02 -5.33 7.89
CA TRP A 40 -4.56 -4.80 6.65
C TRP A 40 -3.69 -3.64 6.17
N VAL A 41 -3.37 -3.59 4.88
CA VAL A 41 -2.59 -2.51 4.31
C VAL A 41 -3.38 -1.78 3.23
N VAL A 42 -3.50 -0.47 3.40
CA VAL A 42 -4.08 0.44 2.41
C VAL A 42 -2.94 1.14 1.70
N VAL A 43 -2.74 0.85 0.42
CA VAL A 43 -1.72 1.49 -0.41
C VAL A 43 -2.40 2.53 -1.28
N ASN A 44 -2.13 3.81 -1.02
CA ASN A 44 -2.77 4.93 -1.69
C ASN A 44 -1.76 5.71 -2.54
N TYR A 45 -1.93 5.67 -3.86
CA TYR A 45 -1.16 6.50 -4.81
C TYR A 45 -1.73 7.91 -4.87
N TRP A 46 -0.86 8.90 -4.70
CA TRP A 46 -1.23 10.31 -4.64
C TRP A 46 -0.14 11.22 -5.22
N ALA A 47 -0.46 12.50 -5.43
CA ALA A 47 0.49 13.54 -5.79
C ALA A 47 0.08 14.89 -5.17
N THR A 48 1.02 15.83 -5.05
CA THR A 48 0.79 17.15 -4.43
C THR A 48 -0.22 17.98 -5.20
N TRP A 49 -0.24 17.89 -6.53
CA TRP A 49 -1.14 18.61 -7.44
C TRP A 49 -2.55 17.99 -7.54
N CYS A 50 -2.77 16.82 -6.94
CA CYS A 50 -4.03 16.07 -7.05
C CYS A 50 -5.04 16.58 -6.00
N ALA A 51 -6.02 17.38 -6.41
CA ALA A 51 -7.01 17.95 -5.50
C ALA A 51 -7.85 16.91 -4.73
N PRO A 52 -8.38 15.83 -5.34
CA PRO A 52 -9.09 14.80 -4.59
C PRO A 52 -8.17 14.04 -3.63
N CYS A 53 -6.87 13.84 -3.96
CA CYS A 53 -5.92 13.22 -3.04
C CYS A 53 -5.76 14.02 -1.75
N ARG A 54 -5.67 15.36 -1.85
CA ARG A 54 -5.58 16.23 -0.67
C ARG A 54 -6.79 16.11 0.25
N LYS A 55 -7.97 15.88 -0.31
CA LYS A 55 -9.22 15.78 0.47
C LYS A 55 -9.32 14.51 1.28
N GLU A 56 -8.70 13.41 0.84
CA GLU A 56 -8.79 12.13 1.53
C GLU A 56 -7.69 11.93 2.60
N ILE A 57 -6.60 12.71 2.59
CA ILE A 57 -5.52 12.60 3.59
C ILE A 57 -6.02 12.63 5.04
N PRO A 58 -6.91 13.56 5.46
CA PRO A 58 -7.39 13.57 6.85
C PRO A 58 -8.19 12.33 7.24
N ASP A 59 -9.05 11.82 6.35
CA ASP A 59 -9.84 10.62 6.61
C ASP A 59 -8.94 9.37 6.69
N LEU A 60 -7.99 9.22 5.76
CA LEU A 60 -7.02 8.14 5.79
C LEU A 60 -6.09 8.20 7.01
N SER A 61 -5.71 9.41 7.45
CA SER A 61 -4.91 9.62 8.66
C SER A 61 -5.68 9.18 9.90
N GLN A 62 -6.94 9.61 10.04
CA GLN A 62 -7.80 9.18 11.12
C GLN A 62 -8.03 7.66 11.11
N PHE A 63 -8.20 7.07 9.94
CA PHE A 63 -8.38 5.63 9.78
C PHE A 63 -7.14 4.84 10.21
N HIS A 64 -5.95 5.33 9.84
CA HIS A 64 -4.68 4.75 10.28
C HIS A 64 -4.51 4.82 11.80
N ASP A 65 -4.79 5.99 12.41
CA ASP A 65 -4.55 6.23 13.82
C ASP A 65 -5.58 5.54 14.73
N ALA A 66 -6.79 5.26 14.22
CA ALA A 66 -7.89 4.71 15.02
C ALA A 66 -7.83 3.19 15.21
N ARG A 67 -6.95 2.49 14.46
CA ARG A 67 -6.94 1.02 14.42
C ARG A 67 -5.52 0.47 14.41
N ASP A 68 -5.25 -0.47 15.31
CA ASP A 68 -3.97 -1.17 15.43
C ASP A 68 -3.77 -2.27 14.38
N ASP A 69 -4.83 -2.67 13.68
CA ASP A 69 -4.83 -3.74 12.67
C ASP A 69 -4.79 -3.21 11.22
N ILE A 70 -4.59 -1.90 11.05
CA ILE A 70 -4.53 -1.24 9.73
C ILE A 70 -3.28 -0.38 9.61
N THR A 71 -2.59 -0.51 8.50
CA THR A 71 -1.55 0.42 8.08
C THR A 71 -1.93 1.08 6.77
N VAL A 72 -1.92 2.42 6.71
CA VAL A 72 -1.99 3.18 5.47
C VAL A 72 -0.57 3.50 5.01
N LEU A 73 -0.28 3.34 3.72
CA LEU A 73 0.98 3.72 3.08
C LEU A 73 0.66 4.66 1.91
N GLY A 74 1.11 5.89 1.99
CA GLY A 74 0.93 6.88 0.94
C GLY A 74 2.07 6.79 -0.07
N LEU A 75 1.79 6.36 -1.30
CA LEU A 75 2.76 6.27 -2.37
C LEU A 75 2.78 7.57 -3.18
N ALA A 76 3.80 8.40 -2.96
CA ALA A 76 3.98 9.68 -3.64
C ALA A 76 4.43 9.45 -5.10
N PHE A 77 3.48 9.59 -6.02
CA PHE A 77 3.68 9.34 -7.45
C PHE A 77 3.82 10.66 -8.22
N GLU A 78 4.98 11.26 -8.09
CA GLU A 78 5.32 12.55 -8.71
C GLU A 78 6.84 12.64 -8.90
N ASP A 79 7.28 13.06 -10.09
CA ASP A 79 8.69 13.29 -10.38
C ASP A 79 9.10 14.69 -9.89
N THR A 80 9.46 14.76 -8.61
CA THR A 80 9.85 16.02 -7.95
C THR A 80 10.83 15.75 -6.79
N GLU A 81 11.38 16.81 -6.23
CA GLU A 81 12.30 16.74 -5.10
C GLU A 81 11.56 16.41 -3.79
N VAL A 82 12.24 15.70 -2.89
CA VAL A 82 11.68 15.29 -1.58
C VAL A 82 11.16 16.49 -0.78
N GLU A 83 11.84 17.64 -0.88
CA GLU A 83 11.45 18.85 -0.16
C GLU A 83 10.06 19.37 -0.57
N VAL A 84 9.64 19.17 -1.81
CA VAL A 84 8.29 19.53 -2.26
C VAL A 84 7.22 18.74 -1.49
N PHE A 85 7.45 17.44 -1.25
CA PHE A 85 6.56 16.63 -0.42
C PHE A 85 6.57 17.11 1.03
N ARG A 86 7.73 17.44 1.60
CA ARG A 86 7.84 17.94 2.97
C ARG A 86 7.08 19.24 3.15
N GLU A 87 7.25 20.21 2.23
CA GLU A 87 6.52 21.48 2.24
C GLU A 87 5.01 21.26 2.11
N PHE A 88 4.58 20.39 1.20
CA PHE A 88 3.17 20.04 1.04
C PHE A 88 2.56 19.46 2.33
N LEU A 89 3.28 18.59 3.03
CA LEU A 89 2.78 17.93 4.24
C LEU A 89 2.71 18.86 5.46
N VAL A 90 3.25 20.08 5.37
CA VAL A 90 3.01 21.13 6.38
C VAL A 90 1.55 21.57 6.34
N ASP A 91 0.99 21.74 5.14
CA ASP A 91 -0.39 22.20 4.94
C ASP A 91 -1.41 21.03 4.93
N TYR A 92 -0.95 19.84 4.52
CA TYR A 92 -1.76 18.62 4.41
C TYR A 92 -1.11 17.47 5.19
N PRO A 93 -1.07 17.52 6.53
CA PRO A 93 -0.36 16.53 7.33
C PRO A 93 -0.99 15.15 7.21
N ALA A 94 -0.13 14.15 6.93
CA ALA A 94 -0.46 12.73 7.00
C ALA A 94 0.21 12.10 8.22
N THR A 95 -0.52 11.24 8.95
CA THR A 95 0.02 10.51 10.12
C THR A 95 0.60 9.15 9.76
N TYR A 96 0.41 8.72 8.53
CA TYR A 96 0.92 7.46 7.97
C TYR A 96 2.20 7.69 7.14
N PRO A 97 3.01 6.63 6.92
CA PRO A 97 4.23 6.74 6.12
C PRO A 97 3.97 7.19 4.69
N ILE A 98 4.77 8.15 4.22
CA ILE A 98 4.81 8.60 2.84
C ILE A 98 6.04 7.99 2.17
N LEU A 99 5.81 7.17 1.16
CA LEU A 99 6.83 6.43 0.42
C LEU A 99 7.06 7.06 -0.95
N LEU A 100 8.32 7.16 -1.34
CA LEU A 100 8.72 7.74 -2.62
C LEU A 100 8.66 6.67 -3.71
N VAL A 101 7.98 6.98 -4.80
CA VAL A 101 7.88 6.10 -5.98
C VAL A 101 8.67 6.70 -7.14
N ASP A 102 9.55 5.90 -7.74
CA ASP A 102 10.09 6.23 -9.05
C ASP A 102 8.98 6.09 -10.10
N VAL A 103 8.51 7.21 -10.64
CA VAL A 103 7.39 7.23 -11.60
C VAL A 103 7.73 6.51 -12.92
N TYR A 104 9.02 6.36 -13.22
CA TYR A 104 9.52 5.65 -14.42
C TYR A 104 9.70 4.16 -14.18
N ASN A 105 9.77 3.75 -12.90
CA ASN A 105 9.91 2.35 -12.49
C ASN A 105 9.06 2.04 -11.25
N PRO A 106 7.72 2.17 -11.35
CA PRO A 106 6.83 1.90 -10.22
C PRO A 106 6.86 0.42 -9.81
N PRO A 107 6.42 0.09 -8.58
CA PRO A 107 6.33 -1.29 -8.11
C PRO A 107 5.58 -2.18 -9.11
N ALA A 108 6.22 -3.28 -9.55
CA ALA A 108 5.74 -4.09 -10.67
C ALA A 108 4.33 -4.67 -10.44
N ASP A 109 3.99 -5.01 -9.20
CA ASP A 109 2.70 -5.63 -8.85
C ASP A 109 1.52 -4.64 -8.90
N PHE A 110 1.80 -3.33 -8.82
CA PHE A 110 0.79 -2.27 -8.90
C PHE A 110 0.84 -1.52 -10.22
N GLY A 111 2.03 -1.37 -10.79
CA GLY A 111 2.28 -0.57 -11.99
C GLY A 111 2.08 0.93 -11.76
N ALA A 112 2.06 1.68 -12.86
CA ALA A 112 1.70 3.10 -12.84
C ALA A 112 0.17 3.23 -12.70
N PRO A 113 -0.33 4.09 -11.78
CA PRO A 113 -1.76 4.32 -11.62
C PRO A 113 -2.36 4.97 -12.86
N ARG A 114 -3.55 4.54 -13.29
CA ARG A 114 -4.26 5.14 -14.46
C ARG A 114 -4.80 6.52 -14.15
N ALA A 115 -5.09 6.80 -12.90
CA ALA A 115 -5.56 8.08 -12.38
C ALA A 115 -5.19 8.20 -10.91
N LEU A 116 -5.18 9.44 -10.39
CA LEU A 116 -4.98 9.71 -8.97
C LEU A 116 -6.24 10.30 -8.34
N PRO A 117 -6.56 9.87 -7.11
CA PRO A 117 -5.93 8.79 -6.37
C PRO A 117 -6.27 7.40 -6.92
N THR A 118 -5.40 6.41 -6.67
CA THR A 118 -5.69 4.99 -6.82
C THR A 118 -5.31 4.29 -5.52
N THR A 119 -6.21 3.47 -5.00
CA THR A 119 -6.04 2.81 -3.70
C THR A 119 -6.19 1.31 -3.83
N TYR A 120 -5.28 0.59 -3.19
CA TYR A 120 -5.25 -0.87 -3.12
C TYR A 120 -5.44 -1.31 -1.68
N LEU A 121 -6.29 -2.31 -1.46
CA LEU A 121 -6.46 -2.97 -0.18
C LEU A 121 -5.79 -4.34 -0.21
N ILE A 122 -4.93 -4.58 0.76
CA ILE A 122 -4.15 -5.80 0.91
C ILE A 122 -4.50 -6.41 2.26
N ASP A 123 -4.79 -7.71 2.26
CA ASP A 123 -5.15 -8.43 3.48
C ASP A 123 -3.92 -8.76 4.36
N PRO A 124 -4.12 -9.27 5.60
CA PRO A 124 -3.04 -9.66 6.50
C PRO A 124 -2.10 -10.74 5.94
N GLU A 125 -2.57 -11.55 5.00
CA GLU A 125 -1.80 -12.57 4.28
C GLU A 125 -0.98 -11.96 3.12
N GLY A 126 -1.25 -10.67 2.78
CA GLY A 126 -0.56 -9.91 1.74
C GLY A 126 -1.11 -10.12 0.35
N GLU A 127 -2.35 -10.52 0.25
CA GLU A 127 -3.04 -10.65 -1.01
C GLU A 127 -3.81 -9.37 -1.35
N LEU A 128 -3.81 -9.00 -2.62
CA LEU A 128 -4.59 -7.87 -3.10
C LEU A 128 -6.08 -8.24 -3.10
N VAL A 129 -6.86 -7.56 -2.25
CA VAL A 129 -8.31 -7.79 -2.08
C VAL A 129 -9.12 -6.93 -3.03
N HIS A 130 -8.80 -5.64 -3.11
CA HIS A 130 -9.57 -4.67 -3.91
C HIS A 130 -8.73 -3.51 -4.42
N THR A 131 -9.21 -2.89 -5.50
CA THR A 131 -8.60 -1.68 -6.09
C THR A 131 -9.67 -0.66 -6.41
N TRP A 132 -9.48 0.58 -5.94
CA TRP A 132 -10.32 1.72 -6.29
C TRP A 132 -9.53 2.71 -7.14
N ILE A 133 -10.14 3.18 -8.22
CA ILE A 133 -9.63 4.27 -9.05
C ILE A 133 -10.52 5.49 -8.82
N GLY A 134 -9.96 6.55 -8.29
CA GLY A 134 -10.66 7.75 -7.87
C GLY A 134 -10.74 7.91 -6.36
N PRO A 135 -11.45 8.95 -5.88
CA PRO A 135 -11.56 9.28 -4.45
C PRO A 135 -12.15 8.14 -3.62
N ILE A 136 -11.60 7.97 -2.41
CA ILE A 136 -11.99 6.92 -1.47
C ILE A 136 -12.28 7.52 -0.10
N THR A 137 -13.03 6.75 0.71
CA THR A 137 -13.26 7.01 2.13
C THR A 137 -12.92 5.78 2.96
N SER A 138 -12.61 6.00 4.23
CA SER A 138 -12.37 4.91 5.21
C SER A 138 -13.57 3.95 5.33
N ALA A 139 -14.80 4.45 5.17
CA ALA A 139 -15.99 3.62 5.15
C ALA A 139 -16.00 2.65 3.97
N MET A 140 -15.64 3.12 2.76
CA MET A 140 -15.52 2.26 1.58
C MET A 140 -14.49 1.16 1.76
N ILE A 141 -13.37 1.47 2.42
CA ILE A 141 -12.33 0.46 2.72
C ILE A 141 -12.88 -0.57 3.70
N SER A 142 -13.53 -0.12 4.78
CA SER A 142 -14.06 -1.00 5.84
C SER A 142 -15.12 -2.00 5.33
N ASP A 143 -15.85 -1.65 4.27
CA ASP A 143 -16.86 -2.55 3.67
C ASP A 143 -16.23 -3.78 3.00
N TRP A 144 -14.90 -3.77 2.78
CA TRP A 144 -14.13 -4.85 2.14
C TRP A 144 -13.24 -5.65 3.10
N MET A 145 -13.20 -5.29 4.36
CA MET A 145 -12.44 -5.97 5.41
C MET A 145 -13.32 -6.93 6.20
#